data_86db586f4bf09c37ca94f2ec95788d3d
#
_entry.id   86db586f4bf09c37ca94f2ec95788d3d
#
_cell.length_a   1.000
_cell.length_b   1.000
_cell.length_c   1.000
_cell.angle_alpha   90.00
_cell.angle_beta   90.00
_cell.angle_gamma   90.00
#
_symmetry.space_group_name_H-M   'P 1'
#
loop_
_entity.id
_entity.type
_entity.pdbx_description
1 polymer ?
#
loop_
_entity_poly.entity_id
_entity_poly.type
_entity_poly.pdbx_seq_one_letter_code
_entity_poly.pdbx_strand_id
1 'polypeptide(L)'
;SYLEVLYSRSSAEGFGDEIKKRILIGTYCLSAGYYDAYYIKAQKIRNLIKQSFSSAFKEVSSIVMPTCANVSFKLNSIQSPVEMYEQDIYTIPANLAGLPALSIPSGEIDNLPLGIQFLGNYLEEGNILNIANKFQEETDFHI
;
A
#
# COMPACT_ATOMS: atom_id res chain seq x y z
N SER A 1 -9.94 11.79 33.10
CA SER A 1 -11.37 11.67 32.78
C SER A 1 -11.69 10.27 32.26
N TYR A 2 -12.97 9.87 32.25
CA TYR A 2 -13.40 8.56 31.70
C TYR A 2 -12.95 8.40 30.24
N LEU A 3 -13.03 9.46 29.45
CA LEU A 3 -12.59 9.48 28.04
C LEU A 3 -11.08 9.23 27.90
N GLU A 4 -10.25 9.81 28.74
CA GLU A 4 -8.79 9.57 28.71
C GLU A 4 -8.45 8.11 29.00
N VAL A 5 -9.13 7.49 29.97
CA VAL A 5 -8.96 6.07 30.29
C VAL A 5 -9.42 5.21 29.12
N LEU A 6 -10.55 5.55 28.48
CA LEU A 6 -11.06 4.84 27.32
C LEU A 6 -10.07 4.90 26.17
N TYR A 7 -9.59 6.09 25.79
CA TYR A 7 -8.61 6.25 24.71
C TYR A 7 -7.29 5.54 25.01
N SER A 8 -6.79 5.67 26.24
CA SER A 8 -5.54 5.00 26.63
C SER A 8 -5.64 3.49 26.57
N ARG A 9 -6.74 2.91 27.05
CA ARG A 9 -6.97 1.46 27.01
C ARG A 9 -7.19 0.96 25.58
N SER A 10 -8.00 1.64 24.79
CA SER A 10 -8.23 1.28 23.38
C SER A 10 -6.93 1.29 22.57
N SER A 11 -6.06 2.27 22.81
CA SER A 11 -4.76 2.34 22.16
C SER A 11 -3.78 1.27 22.68
N ALA A 12 -3.77 1.03 23.99
CA ALA A 12 -2.82 0.08 24.60
C ALA A 12 -3.17 -1.39 24.30
N GLU A 13 -4.45 -1.73 24.35
CA GLU A 13 -4.94 -3.11 24.24
C GLU A 13 -5.40 -3.45 22.81
N GLY A 14 -5.92 -2.46 22.04
CA GLY A 14 -6.51 -2.65 20.72
C GLY A 14 -5.54 -2.56 19.55
N PHE A 15 -4.38 -1.90 19.70
CA PHE A 15 -3.42 -1.70 18.61
C PHE A 15 -2.18 -2.58 18.78
N GLY A 16 -1.79 -3.25 17.69
CA GLY A 16 -0.49 -3.92 17.60
C GLY A 16 0.68 -2.93 17.59
N ASP A 17 1.89 -3.43 17.82
CA ASP A 17 3.10 -2.61 17.99
C ASP A 17 3.42 -1.77 16.74
N GLU A 18 3.21 -2.31 15.54
CA GLU A 18 3.46 -1.60 14.29
C GLU A 18 2.53 -0.39 14.14
N ILE A 19 1.24 -0.52 14.47
CA ILE A 19 0.29 0.59 14.44
C ILE A 19 0.69 1.66 15.44
N LYS A 20 1.08 1.27 16.66
CA LYS A 20 1.56 2.21 17.69
C LYS A 20 2.77 2.99 17.22
N LYS A 21 3.75 2.32 16.59
CA LYS A 21 4.93 2.98 16.00
C LYS A 21 4.54 3.99 14.94
N ARG A 22 3.65 3.65 14.01
CA ARG A 22 3.20 4.56 12.94
C ARG A 22 2.47 5.78 13.49
N ILE A 23 1.62 5.62 14.52
CA ILE A 23 0.95 6.74 15.21
C ILE A 23 1.98 7.65 15.86
N LEU A 24 2.97 7.11 16.58
CA LEU A 24 4.02 7.89 17.22
C LEU A 24 4.87 8.68 16.21
N ILE A 25 5.28 8.03 15.11
CA ILE A 25 6.03 8.67 14.04
C ILE A 25 5.19 9.81 13.41
N GLY A 26 3.92 9.56 13.13
CA GLY A 26 3.01 10.57 12.59
C GLY A 26 2.86 11.78 13.50
N THR A 27 2.68 11.54 14.79
CA THR A 27 2.59 12.60 15.82
C THR A 27 3.89 13.40 15.90
N TYR A 28 5.03 12.72 15.85
CA TYR A 28 6.35 13.37 15.85
C TYR A 28 6.53 14.27 14.62
N CYS A 29 6.20 13.77 13.43
CA CYS A 29 6.30 14.54 12.18
C CYS A 29 5.42 15.79 12.16
N LEU A 30 4.31 15.79 12.92
CA LEU A 30 3.41 16.93 13.04
C LEU A 30 3.78 17.89 14.16
N SER A 31 4.77 17.55 14.99
CA SER A 31 5.18 18.40 16.11
C SER A 31 5.96 19.64 15.67
N ALA A 32 6.00 20.65 16.53
CA ALA A 32 6.70 21.91 16.28
C ALA A 32 8.20 21.67 15.99
N GLY A 33 8.71 22.29 14.94
CA GLY A 33 10.10 22.16 14.48
C GLY A 33 10.34 21.02 13.47
N TYR A 34 9.43 20.05 13.36
CA TYR A 34 9.54 18.93 12.42
C TYR A 34 8.52 18.98 11.29
N TYR A 35 7.46 19.77 11.44
CA TYR A 35 6.37 19.89 10.48
C TYR A 35 6.86 20.23 9.06
N ASP A 36 7.66 21.30 8.92
CA ASP A 36 8.18 21.72 7.61
C ASP A 36 9.19 20.72 7.03
N ALA A 37 10.07 20.21 7.87
CA ALA A 37 11.15 19.33 7.45
C ALA A 37 10.65 17.96 7.01
N TYR A 38 9.61 17.42 7.65
CA TYR A 38 9.11 16.08 7.37
C TYR A 38 7.74 16.09 6.70
N TYR A 39 6.73 16.69 7.33
CA TYR A 39 5.36 16.63 6.81
C TYR A 39 5.21 17.36 5.48
N ILE A 40 5.65 18.61 5.38
CA ILE A 40 5.55 19.39 4.13
C ILE A 40 6.40 18.75 3.02
N LYS A 41 7.59 18.25 3.36
CA LYS A 41 8.44 17.53 2.39
C LYS A 41 7.74 16.26 1.89
N ALA A 42 7.13 15.48 2.78
CA ALA A 42 6.37 14.28 2.41
C ALA A 42 5.19 14.61 1.50
N GLN A 43 4.44 15.69 1.76
CA GLN A 43 3.36 16.15 0.89
C GLN A 43 3.85 16.53 -0.52
N LYS A 44 5.00 17.18 -0.63
CA LYS A 44 5.62 17.49 -1.93
C LYS A 44 5.98 16.23 -2.70
N ILE A 45 6.61 15.25 -2.02
CA ILE A 45 6.96 13.95 -2.64
C ILE A 45 5.70 13.20 -3.07
N ARG A 46 4.67 13.15 -2.21
CA ARG A 46 3.38 12.56 -2.55
C ARG A 46 2.78 13.17 -3.83
N ASN A 47 2.84 14.50 -3.96
CA ASN A 47 2.35 15.18 -5.16
C ASN A 47 3.15 14.80 -6.42
N LEU A 48 4.48 14.64 -6.31
CA LEU A 48 5.30 14.17 -7.43
C LEU A 48 4.92 12.75 -7.86
N ILE A 49 4.70 11.84 -6.90
CA ILE A 49 4.22 10.47 -7.18
C ILE A 49 2.88 10.54 -7.93
N LYS A 50 1.91 11.32 -7.43
CA LYS A 50 0.62 11.51 -8.08
C LYS A 50 0.76 12.03 -9.51
N GLN A 51 1.62 13.02 -9.74
CA GLN A 51 1.87 13.59 -11.07
C GLN A 51 2.48 12.57 -12.02
N SER A 52 3.39 11.71 -11.55
CA SER A 52 3.99 10.65 -12.36
C SER A 52 2.93 9.67 -12.86
N PHE A 53 2.03 9.20 -11.99
CA PHE A 53 0.91 8.36 -12.40
C PHE A 53 -0.06 9.09 -13.33
N SER A 54 -0.42 10.34 -13.03
CA SER A 54 -1.30 11.13 -13.89
C SER A 54 -0.71 11.33 -15.30
N SER A 55 0.61 11.39 -15.43
CA SER A 55 1.28 11.45 -16.73
C SER A 55 1.23 10.10 -17.45
N ALA A 56 1.48 8.99 -16.76
CA ALA A 56 1.40 7.65 -17.31
C ALA A 56 -0.02 7.32 -17.82
N PHE A 57 -1.06 7.69 -17.07
CA PHE A 57 -2.46 7.48 -17.47
C PHE A 57 -2.95 8.34 -18.63
N LYS A 58 -2.14 9.24 -19.18
CA LYS A 58 -2.43 9.87 -20.48
C LYS A 58 -2.12 8.96 -21.66
N GLU A 59 -1.23 7.98 -21.46
CA GLU A 59 -0.73 7.07 -22.49
C GLU A 59 -1.32 5.66 -22.36
N VAL A 60 -1.75 5.27 -21.15
CA VAL A 60 -2.24 3.92 -20.86
C VAL A 60 -3.54 3.97 -20.05
N SER A 61 -4.40 2.95 -20.23
CA SER A 61 -5.66 2.81 -19.49
C SER A 61 -5.52 2.09 -18.15
N SER A 62 -4.45 1.32 -17.96
CA SER A 62 -4.13 0.61 -16.71
C SER A 62 -2.64 0.40 -16.60
N ILE A 63 -2.14 0.30 -15.37
CA ILE A 63 -0.75 -0.05 -15.05
C ILE A 63 -0.79 -1.40 -14.33
N VAL A 64 0.08 -2.31 -14.72
CA VAL A 64 0.19 -3.66 -14.17
C VAL A 64 1.55 -3.82 -13.52
N MET A 65 1.56 -4.38 -12.30
CA MET A 65 2.80 -4.67 -11.57
C MET A 65 2.60 -5.81 -10.58
N PRO A 66 3.66 -6.42 -10.04
CA PRO A 66 3.54 -7.36 -8.94
C PRO A 66 2.85 -6.71 -7.72
N THR A 67 2.12 -7.50 -6.93
CA THR A 67 1.55 -7.02 -5.66
C THR A 67 2.63 -6.90 -4.60
N CYS A 68 3.55 -7.87 -4.52
CA CYS A 68 4.67 -7.91 -3.59
C CYS A 68 5.98 -8.16 -4.32
N ALA A 69 7.10 -7.74 -3.72
CA ALA A 69 8.43 -7.94 -4.28
C ALA A 69 8.87 -9.42 -4.24
N ASN A 70 8.39 -10.16 -3.28
CA ASN A 70 8.77 -11.55 -3.01
C ASN A 70 7.53 -12.42 -2.75
N VAL A 71 7.73 -13.74 -2.77
CA VAL A 71 6.75 -14.71 -2.26
C VAL A 71 6.59 -14.58 -0.75
N SER A 72 5.61 -15.28 -0.16
CA SER A 72 5.40 -15.33 1.29
C SER A 72 6.67 -15.72 2.02
N PHE A 73 7.01 -14.99 3.07
CA PHE A 73 8.13 -15.27 3.96
C PHE A 73 7.70 -16.11 5.16
N LYS A 74 8.66 -16.78 5.81
CA LYS A 74 8.39 -17.59 7.01
C LYS A 74 7.98 -16.68 8.16
N LEU A 75 7.08 -17.17 9.02
CA LEU A 75 6.71 -16.47 10.25
C LEU A 75 7.94 -16.10 11.06
N ASN A 76 7.99 -14.86 11.55
CA ASN A 76 9.09 -14.30 12.35
C ASN A 76 10.47 -14.26 11.64
N SER A 77 10.53 -14.38 10.30
CA SER A 77 11.80 -14.28 9.57
C SER A 77 12.23 -12.84 9.28
N ILE A 78 11.28 -11.90 9.19
CA ILE A 78 11.57 -10.47 8.97
C ILE A 78 11.96 -9.86 10.31
N GLN A 79 13.21 -9.38 10.41
CA GLN A 79 13.76 -8.81 11.64
C GLN A 79 14.06 -7.31 11.52
N SER A 80 14.16 -6.81 10.30
CA SER A 80 14.47 -5.41 10.02
C SER A 80 13.22 -4.61 9.62
N PRO A 81 13.01 -3.39 10.15
CA PRO A 81 11.95 -2.50 9.66
C PRO A 81 12.05 -2.19 8.17
N VAL A 82 13.27 -2.15 7.62
CA VAL A 82 13.51 -1.89 6.19
C VAL A 82 12.96 -3.05 5.35
N GLU A 83 13.29 -4.29 5.71
CA GLU A 83 12.74 -5.49 5.03
C GLU A 83 11.21 -5.54 5.06
N MET A 84 10.60 -5.11 6.16
CA MET A 84 9.14 -5.01 6.26
C MET A 84 8.58 -3.96 5.30
N TYR A 85 9.21 -2.81 5.18
CA TYR A 85 8.76 -1.74 4.27
C TYR A 85 8.98 -2.09 2.79
N GLU A 86 9.98 -2.90 2.47
CA GLU A 86 10.21 -3.41 1.11
C GLU A 86 9.06 -4.28 0.60
N GLN A 87 8.31 -4.95 1.48
CA GLN A 87 7.12 -5.72 1.09
C GLN A 87 6.01 -4.83 0.51
N ASP A 88 5.95 -3.58 0.93
CA ASP A 88 4.91 -2.62 0.54
C ASP A 88 5.30 -1.74 -0.66
N ILE A 89 6.49 -1.95 -1.26
CA ILE A 89 7.05 -1.05 -2.27
C ILE A 89 6.14 -0.84 -3.50
N TYR A 90 5.35 -1.84 -3.87
CA TYR A 90 4.44 -1.76 -5.02
C TYR A 90 3.02 -1.31 -4.64
N THR A 91 2.61 -1.41 -3.38
CA THR A 91 1.25 -1.07 -2.95
C THR A 91 1.14 0.35 -2.40
N ILE A 92 2.17 0.84 -1.71
CA ILE A 92 2.20 2.20 -1.14
C ILE A 92 2.02 3.30 -2.20
N PRO A 93 2.66 3.26 -3.38
CA PRO A 93 2.52 4.32 -4.37
C PRO A 93 1.09 4.57 -4.85
N ALA A 94 0.29 3.51 -5.04
CA ALA A 94 -1.12 3.63 -5.41
C ALA A 94 -1.92 4.35 -4.32
N ASN A 95 -1.70 3.99 -3.04
CA ASN A 95 -2.33 4.64 -1.89
C ASN A 95 -1.95 6.12 -1.78
N LEU A 96 -0.66 6.45 -1.96
CA LEU A 96 -0.17 7.83 -1.92
C LEU A 96 -0.73 8.68 -3.05
N ALA A 97 -0.89 8.11 -4.24
CA ALA A 97 -1.46 8.79 -5.41
C ALA A 97 -3.00 8.88 -5.35
N GLY A 98 -3.66 8.07 -4.52
CA GLY A 98 -5.13 8.01 -4.42
C GLY A 98 -5.77 7.31 -5.62
N LEU A 99 -5.14 6.24 -6.10
CA LEU A 99 -5.57 5.47 -7.27
C LEU A 99 -6.30 4.20 -6.84
N PRO A 100 -7.32 3.76 -7.59
CA PRO A 100 -7.88 2.44 -7.43
C PRO A 100 -6.86 1.38 -7.83
N ALA A 101 -6.76 0.32 -7.04
CA ALA A 101 -5.88 -0.81 -7.31
C ALA A 101 -6.57 -2.12 -6.92
N LEU A 102 -6.37 -3.16 -7.72
CA LEU A 102 -6.94 -4.48 -7.53
C LEU A 102 -5.84 -5.52 -7.64
N SER A 103 -5.67 -6.37 -6.64
CA SER A 103 -4.77 -7.51 -6.66
C SER A 103 -5.55 -8.80 -6.91
N ILE A 104 -5.02 -9.64 -7.80
CA ILE A 104 -5.58 -10.96 -8.11
C ILE A 104 -4.47 -12.01 -8.17
N PRO A 105 -4.79 -13.31 -8.03
CA PRO A 105 -3.82 -14.39 -8.21
C PRO A 105 -3.22 -14.39 -9.62
N SER A 106 -1.93 -14.70 -9.73
CA SER A 106 -1.20 -14.73 -11.00
C SER A 106 -0.24 -15.93 -11.14
N GLY A 107 -0.45 -16.96 -10.33
CA GLY A 107 0.36 -18.16 -10.32
C GLY A 107 1.07 -18.39 -8.99
N GLU A 108 2.10 -19.24 -8.99
CA GLU A 108 2.84 -19.61 -7.79
C GLU A 108 4.32 -19.86 -8.10
N ILE A 109 5.16 -19.72 -7.10
CA ILE A 109 6.57 -20.14 -7.10
C ILE A 109 6.79 -21.00 -5.85
N ASP A 110 7.31 -22.21 -6.04
CA ASP A 110 7.55 -23.18 -4.95
C ASP A 110 6.30 -23.45 -4.09
N ASN A 111 5.12 -23.57 -4.72
CA ASN A 111 3.80 -23.68 -4.08
C ASN A 111 3.43 -22.49 -3.19
N LEU A 112 4.01 -21.32 -3.41
CA LEU A 112 3.66 -20.07 -2.73
C LEU A 112 2.96 -19.14 -3.72
N PRO A 113 1.75 -18.64 -3.39
CA PRO A 113 0.96 -17.84 -4.32
C PRO A 113 1.60 -16.50 -4.63
N LEU A 114 1.45 -16.07 -5.88
CA LEU A 114 1.82 -14.75 -6.37
C LEU A 114 0.59 -13.92 -6.67
N GLY A 115 0.70 -12.61 -6.45
CA GLY A 115 -0.29 -11.63 -6.83
C GLY A 115 0.22 -10.68 -7.91
N ILE A 116 -0.66 -10.35 -8.86
CA ILE A 116 -0.50 -9.24 -9.79
C ILE A 116 -1.51 -8.15 -9.43
N GLN A 117 -1.12 -6.89 -9.50
CA GLN A 117 -2.05 -5.79 -9.28
C GLN A 117 -2.25 -4.96 -10.55
N PHE A 118 -3.49 -4.51 -10.73
CA PHE A 118 -3.90 -3.57 -11.75
C PHE A 118 -4.24 -2.24 -11.09
N LEU A 119 -3.63 -1.17 -11.58
CA LEU A 119 -3.92 0.20 -11.14
C LEU A 119 -4.74 0.88 -12.23
N GLY A 120 -5.81 1.56 -11.81
CA GLY A 120 -6.63 2.41 -12.67
C GLY A 120 -6.40 3.88 -12.42
N ASN A 121 -6.86 4.72 -13.36
CA ASN A 121 -6.91 6.15 -13.14
C ASN A 121 -7.96 6.49 -12.07
N TYR A 122 -7.93 7.71 -11.58
CA TYR A 122 -8.81 8.20 -10.52
C TYR A 122 -10.30 7.97 -10.85
N LEU A 123 -11.02 7.27 -9.96
CA LEU A 123 -12.44 6.87 -10.10
C LEU A 123 -12.72 5.92 -11.29
N GLU A 124 -11.73 5.19 -11.79
CA GLU A 124 -11.89 4.22 -12.88
C GLU A 124 -11.84 2.76 -12.38
N GLU A 125 -12.46 2.46 -11.24
CA GLU A 125 -12.53 1.11 -10.66
C GLU A 125 -13.14 0.09 -11.65
N GLY A 126 -14.15 0.50 -12.42
CA GLY A 126 -14.78 -0.36 -13.42
C GLY A 126 -13.82 -0.85 -14.49
N ASN A 127 -12.84 -0.03 -14.88
CA ASN A 127 -11.84 -0.40 -15.87
C ASN A 127 -10.93 -1.54 -15.35
N ILE A 128 -10.38 -1.39 -14.15
CA ILE A 128 -9.51 -2.42 -13.58
C ILE A 128 -10.25 -3.71 -13.25
N LEU A 129 -11.52 -3.64 -12.85
CA LEU A 129 -12.38 -4.81 -12.64
C LEU A 129 -12.58 -5.58 -13.94
N ASN A 130 -12.85 -4.89 -15.05
CA ASN A 130 -13.01 -5.51 -16.36
C ASN A 130 -11.72 -6.17 -16.84
N ILE A 131 -10.57 -5.51 -16.68
CA ILE A 131 -9.26 -6.07 -17.05
C ILE A 131 -8.96 -7.31 -16.22
N ALA A 132 -9.16 -7.24 -14.91
CA ALA A 132 -8.93 -8.37 -13.99
C ALA A 132 -9.86 -9.55 -14.29
N ASN A 133 -11.13 -9.29 -14.60
CA ASN A 133 -12.06 -10.34 -15.02
C ASN A 133 -11.59 -11.03 -16.29
N LYS A 134 -11.16 -10.27 -17.30
CA LYS A 134 -10.60 -10.84 -18.54
C LYS A 134 -9.35 -11.66 -18.27
N PHE A 135 -8.45 -11.20 -17.40
CA PHE A 135 -7.28 -11.98 -17.02
C PHE A 135 -7.67 -13.32 -16.38
N GLN A 136 -8.69 -13.33 -15.49
CA GLN A 136 -9.18 -14.56 -14.86
C GLN A 136 -9.93 -15.49 -15.84
N GLU A 137 -10.62 -14.95 -16.85
CA GLU A 137 -11.24 -15.76 -17.92
C GLU A 137 -10.20 -16.49 -18.78
N GLU A 138 -8.99 -15.93 -18.93
CA GLU A 138 -7.91 -16.49 -19.77
C GLU A 138 -6.87 -17.29 -18.95
N THR A 139 -7.03 -17.38 -17.63
CA THR A 139 -6.06 -18.06 -16.74
C THR A 139 -6.77 -18.85 -15.64
N ASP A 140 -6.10 -19.89 -15.11
CA ASP A 140 -6.61 -20.77 -14.05
C ASP A 140 -5.98 -20.46 -12.68
N PHE A 141 -5.30 -19.32 -12.52
CA PHE A 141 -4.58 -18.97 -11.28
C PHE A 141 -5.45 -18.69 -10.07
N HIS A 142 -6.76 -18.55 -10.25
CA HIS A 142 -7.75 -18.24 -9.23
C HIS A 142 -8.57 -19.45 -8.77
N ILE A 143 -8.30 -20.65 -9.32
CA ILE A 143 -9.00 -21.91 -9.04
C ILE A 143 -8.25 -22.72 -7.98
#